data_7c81b17ecb452c47f5e04d26f6a430e1
#
_entry.id   7c81b17ecb452c47f5e04d26f6a430e1
#
_cell.length_a   1.000
_cell.length_b   1.000
_cell.length_c   1.000
_cell.angle_alpha   90.00
_cell.angle_beta   90.00
_cell.angle_gamma   90.00
#
_symmetry.space_group_name_H-M   'P 1'
#
loop_
_entity.id
_entity.type
_entity.pdbx_description
1 polymer ?
#
loop_
_entity_poly.entity_id
_entity_poly.type
_entity_poly.pdbx_seq_one_letter_code
_entity_poly.pdbx_strand_id
1 'polypeptide(L)'
;AGLWMSRLLKTDLLEDVFNVENESFMQETELKENEYSVNLRTRFWFRGKTYDGWINLVNIFRATMVLGTPGSGKSYAIINQYIKQVIEKGFSVFLYDFKYPDLSEIAYNHLLAHLDGYKVKPKFYVINFDNPRESHRCNPIHPDFMTDISDAYESAYTIMLNLNRTWV
;
A
#
# COMPACT_ATOMS: atom_id res chain seq x y z
N ALA A 1 -16.40 -10.49 50.83
CA ALA A 1 -15.70 -11.46 49.96
C ALA A 1 -15.87 -11.17 48.47
N GLY A 2 -17.07 -10.79 47.98
CA GLY A 2 -17.34 -10.57 46.55
C GLY A 2 -16.60 -9.37 45.94
N LEU A 3 -16.39 -8.30 46.67
CA LEU A 3 -15.68 -7.09 46.17
C LEU A 3 -14.18 -7.30 45.99
N TRP A 4 -13.57 -8.23 46.74
CA TRP A 4 -12.17 -8.58 46.57
C TRP A 4 -11.92 -9.47 45.37
N MET A 5 -12.81 -10.43 45.11
CA MET A 5 -12.73 -11.29 43.92
C MET A 5 -12.93 -10.50 42.61
N SER A 6 -13.79 -9.48 42.61
CA SER A 6 -13.99 -8.63 41.41
C SER A 6 -12.77 -7.75 41.09
N ARG A 7 -11.93 -7.43 42.07
CA ARG A 7 -10.66 -6.70 41.83
C ARG A 7 -9.56 -7.59 41.29
N LEU A 8 -9.51 -8.85 41.70
CA LEU A 8 -8.54 -9.82 41.16
C LEU A 8 -8.87 -10.24 39.74
N LEU A 9 -10.16 -10.38 39.41
CA LEU A 9 -10.61 -10.64 38.03
C LEU A 9 -10.39 -9.46 37.07
N LYS A 10 -10.41 -8.20 37.57
CA LYS A 10 -10.11 -7.04 36.74
C LYS A 10 -8.64 -6.90 36.34
N THR A 11 -7.72 -7.47 37.11
CA THR A 11 -6.28 -7.47 36.78
C THR A 11 -5.96 -8.42 35.62
N ASP A 12 -6.66 -9.53 35.51
CA ASP A 12 -6.47 -10.46 34.39
C ASP A 12 -7.03 -9.94 33.06
N LEU A 13 -8.05 -9.09 33.10
CA LEU A 13 -8.63 -8.44 31.92
C LEU A 13 -7.71 -7.37 31.31
N LEU A 14 -6.77 -6.83 32.05
CA LEU A 14 -5.79 -5.85 31.54
C LEU A 14 -4.70 -6.49 30.67
N GLU A 15 -4.46 -7.78 30.83
CA GLU A 15 -3.49 -8.55 30.04
C GLU A 15 -4.13 -9.22 28.81
N ASP A 16 -5.45 -9.22 28.70
CA ASP A 16 -6.15 -9.78 27.55
C ASP A 16 -5.96 -8.88 26.32
N VAL A 17 -5.18 -9.37 25.37
CA VAL A 17 -4.87 -8.69 24.08
C VAL A 17 -6.12 -8.37 23.27
N PHE A 18 -7.22 -9.09 23.47
CA PHE A 18 -8.49 -8.89 22.80
C PHE A 18 -9.48 -7.99 23.56
N ASN A 19 -9.10 -7.55 24.76
CA ASN A 19 -9.94 -6.64 25.51
C ASN A 19 -9.89 -5.22 24.90
N VAL A 20 -11.02 -4.76 24.40
CA VAL A 20 -11.18 -3.41 23.81
C VAL A 20 -10.78 -2.30 24.78
N GLU A 21 -10.85 -2.53 26.09
CA GLU A 21 -10.41 -1.57 27.11
C GLU A 21 -8.89 -1.43 27.23
N ASN A 22 -8.12 -2.34 26.59
CA ASN A 22 -6.65 -2.28 26.56
C ASN A 22 -6.10 -1.39 25.43
N GLU A 23 -6.93 -0.74 24.66
CA GLU A 23 -6.49 0.33 23.75
C GLU A 23 -5.84 1.45 24.56
N SER A 24 -4.53 1.53 24.48
CA SER A 24 -3.70 2.16 25.50
C SER A 24 -3.39 3.63 25.24
N PHE A 25 -3.72 4.19 24.07
CA PHE A 25 -3.34 5.56 23.73
C PHE A 25 -4.36 6.24 22.83
N MET A 26 -4.39 7.56 22.92
CA MET A 26 -5.17 8.40 22.02
C MET A 26 -4.51 8.41 20.64
N GLN A 27 -5.30 8.06 19.63
CA GLN A 27 -4.84 8.11 18.24
C GLN A 27 -5.11 9.50 17.63
N GLU A 28 -4.51 9.78 16.48
CA GLU A 28 -4.69 11.04 15.79
C GLU A 28 -6.11 11.19 15.28
N THR A 29 -6.75 12.29 15.64
CA THR A 29 -8.13 12.63 15.23
C THR A 29 -8.19 13.71 14.16
N GLU A 30 -7.07 14.39 13.89
CA GLU A 30 -6.97 15.46 12.91
C GLU A 30 -6.52 14.90 11.56
N LEU A 31 -7.20 15.32 10.48
CA LEU A 31 -6.77 15.02 9.10
C LEU A 31 -5.59 15.92 8.73
N LYS A 32 -4.45 15.32 8.39
CA LYS A 32 -3.25 16.00 7.91
C LYS A 32 -3.04 15.71 6.43
N GLU A 33 -3.78 16.40 5.58
CA GLU A 33 -3.72 16.23 4.14
C GLU A 33 -2.73 17.19 3.50
N ASN A 34 -1.97 16.68 2.53
CA ASN A 34 -1.09 17.46 1.66
C ASN A 34 -0.94 16.76 0.31
N GLU A 35 -0.19 17.37 -0.61
CA GLU A 35 0.08 16.85 -1.95
C GLU A 35 0.64 15.40 -1.94
N TYR A 36 1.46 15.06 -0.95
CA TYR A 36 2.18 13.78 -0.86
C TYR A 36 1.59 12.83 0.18
N SER A 37 0.43 13.15 0.77
CA SER A 37 -0.14 12.33 1.82
C SER A 37 -1.09 11.26 1.28
N VAL A 38 -1.17 10.15 2.01
CA VAL A 38 -2.27 9.20 1.95
C VAL A 38 -2.89 9.13 3.34
N ASN A 39 -4.20 9.31 3.41
CA ASN A 39 -4.92 9.43 4.66
C ASN A 39 -5.96 8.32 4.76
N LEU A 40 -5.88 7.51 5.80
CA LEU A 40 -6.79 6.40 6.06
C LEU A 40 -7.69 6.75 7.22
N ARG A 41 -9.01 6.71 6.98
CA ARG A 41 -9.98 6.92 8.04
C ARG A 41 -10.04 5.71 8.95
N THR A 42 -9.99 5.94 10.27
CA THR A 42 -10.04 4.90 11.29
C THR A 42 -11.13 5.19 12.29
N ARG A 43 -11.48 4.18 13.07
CA ARG A 43 -12.31 4.32 14.24
C ARG A 43 -11.65 3.54 15.38
N PHE A 44 -11.50 4.18 16.52
CA PHE A 44 -10.87 3.55 17.68
C PHE A 44 -11.64 3.84 18.96
N TRP A 45 -11.47 2.97 19.95
CA TRP A 45 -12.06 3.12 21.25
C TRP A 45 -10.99 3.57 22.25
N PHE A 46 -11.31 4.57 23.08
CA PHE A 46 -10.39 5.08 24.08
C PHE A 46 -11.17 5.64 25.26
N ARG A 47 -10.84 5.20 26.50
CA ARG A 47 -11.43 5.66 27.76
C ARG A 47 -12.96 5.66 27.76
N GLY A 48 -13.59 4.57 27.32
CA GLY A 48 -15.04 4.39 27.34
C GLY A 48 -15.80 5.10 26.20
N LYS A 49 -15.10 5.66 25.20
CA LYS A 49 -15.72 6.33 24.05
C LYS A 49 -15.08 5.89 22.74
N THR A 50 -15.90 5.87 21.70
CA THR A 50 -15.45 5.65 20.33
C THR A 50 -15.15 7.00 19.67
N TYR A 51 -14.01 7.08 19.00
CA TYR A 51 -13.55 8.24 18.26
C TYR A 51 -13.34 7.88 16.79
N ASP A 52 -13.65 8.82 15.92
CA ASP A 52 -13.16 8.78 14.55
C ASP A 52 -11.74 9.36 14.51
N GLY A 53 -10.87 8.75 13.71
CA GLY A 53 -9.47 9.15 13.64
C GLY A 53 -8.89 8.97 12.25
N TRP A 54 -7.60 9.27 12.12
CA TRP A 54 -6.87 9.21 10.87
C TRP A 54 -5.49 8.58 11.07
N ILE A 55 -5.13 7.69 10.13
CA ILE A 55 -3.73 7.33 9.93
C ILE A 55 -3.23 8.22 8.80
N ASN A 56 -2.39 9.18 9.14
CA ASN A 56 -1.85 10.17 8.20
C ASN A 56 -0.46 9.77 7.73
N LEU A 57 -0.36 9.22 6.53
CA LEU A 57 0.90 8.98 5.85
C LEU A 57 1.29 10.26 5.10
N VAL A 58 1.90 11.20 5.79
CA VAL A 58 2.16 12.56 5.29
C VAL A 58 3.15 12.64 4.13
N ASN A 59 3.89 11.57 3.87
CA ASN A 59 4.84 11.48 2.76
C ASN A 59 4.94 10.05 2.23
N ILE A 60 4.33 9.81 1.06
CA ILE A 60 4.27 8.50 0.40
C ILE A 60 5.61 8.01 -0.16
N PHE A 61 6.61 8.89 -0.31
CA PHE A 61 7.96 8.50 -0.76
C PHE A 61 8.77 7.81 0.34
N ARG A 62 8.27 7.80 1.57
CA ARG A 62 8.82 6.96 2.62
C ARG A 62 8.19 5.57 2.55
N ALA A 63 9.03 4.54 2.71
CA ALA A 63 8.55 3.16 2.70
C ALA A 63 7.48 2.92 3.78
N THR A 64 6.38 2.28 3.38
CA THR A 64 5.31 1.87 4.30
C THR A 64 5.18 0.35 4.25
N MET A 65 5.26 -0.30 5.41
CA MET A 65 5.06 -1.74 5.54
C MET A 65 3.70 -2.02 6.18
N VAL A 66 2.92 -2.90 5.55
CA VAL A 66 1.61 -3.33 6.06
C VAL A 66 1.66 -4.81 6.42
N LEU A 67 1.59 -5.11 7.70
CA LEU A 67 1.62 -6.46 8.22
C LEU A 67 0.24 -6.93 8.67
N GLY A 68 -0.04 -8.21 8.50
CA GLY A 68 -1.29 -8.82 8.95
C GLY A 68 -1.47 -10.21 8.34
N THR A 69 -2.26 -11.05 9.02
CA THR A 69 -2.59 -12.39 8.57
C THR A 69 -3.40 -12.41 7.28
N PRO A 70 -3.43 -13.51 6.52
CA PRO A 70 -4.36 -13.67 5.41
C PRO A 70 -5.80 -13.41 5.86
N GLY A 71 -6.58 -12.69 5.04
CA GLY A 71 -7.98 -12.36 5.36
C GLY A 71 -8.18 -11.19 6.34
N SER A 72 -7.13 -10.56 6.88
CA SER A 72 -7.24 -9.42 7.81
C SER A 72 -7.72 -8.10 7.20
N GLY A 73 -8.12 -8.09 5.93
CA GLY A 73 -8.64 -6.89 5.26
C GLY A 73 -7.59 -5.88 4.78
N LYS A 74 -6.28 -6.21 4.78
CA LYS A 74 -5.20 -5.31 4.36
C LYS A 74 -5.43 -4.67 3.00
N SER A 75 -5.81 -5.48 2.01
CA SER A 75 -6.03 -4.99 0.64
C SER A 75 -7.19 -4.01 0.61
N TYR A 76 -8.31 -4.34 1.21
CA TYR A 76 -9.50 -3.51 1.23
C TYR A 76 -9.31 -2.21 2.02
N ALA A 77 -8.83 -2.31 3.25
CA ALA A 77 -8.78 -1.17 4.16
C ALA A 77 -7.61 -0.22 3.88
N ILE A 78 -6.49 -0.73 3.34
CA ILE A 78 -5.25 0.02 3.21
C ILE A 78 -4.82 0.14 1.75
N ILE A 79 -4.56 -1.00 1.06
CA ILE A 79 -3.95 -0.97 -0.26
C ILE A 79 -4.86 -0.29 -1.30
N ASN A 80 -6.15 -0.62 -1.30
CA ASN A 80 -7.11 0.00 -2.22
C ASN A 80 -7.22 1.51 -2.00
N GLN A 81 -7.23 1.96 -0.74
CA GLN A 81 -7.26 3.39 -0.41
C GLN A 81 -5.96 4.09 -0.82
N TYR A 82 -4.84 3.38 -0.70
CA TYR A 82 -3.53 3.89 -1.13
C TYR A 82 -3.51 4.08 -2.66
N ILE A 83 -3.87 3.04 -3.43
CA ILE A 83 -3.95 3.08 -4.90
C ILE A 83 -4.86 4.22 -5.35
N LYS A 84 -6.05 4.31 -4.77
CA LYS A 84 -7.03 5.35 -5.07
C LYS A 84 -6.41 6.74 -4.93
N GLN A 85 -5.89 7.07 -3.74
CA GLN A 85 -5.42 8.42 -3.44
C GLN A 85 -4.17 8.82 -4.24
N VAL A 86 -3.25 7.89 -4.50
CA VAL A 86 -2.07 8.21 -5.33
C VAL A 86 -2.44 8.48 -6.79
N ILE A 87 -3.43 7.75 -7.33
CA ILE A 87 -3.94 7.99 -8.68
C ILE A 87 -4.72 9.30 -8.76
N GLU A 88 -5.59 9.60 -7.79
CA GLU A 88 -6.34 10.86 -7.70
C GLU A 88 -5.39 12.08 -7.64
N LYS A 89 -4.24 11.93 -7.00
CA LYS A 89 -3.21 12.97 -6.90
C LYS A 89 -2.28 13.06 -8.13
N GLY A 90 -2.50 12.21 -9.14
CA GLY A 90 -1.76 12.27 -10.40
C GLY A 90 -0.37 11.65 -10.37
N PHE A 91 -0.07 10.77 -9.41
CA PHE A 91 1.23 10.08 -9.33
C PHE A 91 1.33 8.94 -10.34
N SER A 92 2.55 8.70 -10.82
CA SER A 92 2.88 7.46 -11.52
C SER A 92 2.99 6.33 -10.52
N VAL A 93 2.45 5.16 -10.89
CA VAL A 93 2.36 4.00 -10.00
C VAL A 93 2.98 2.79 -10.67
N PHE A 94 3.83 2.06 -9.94
CA PHE A 94 4.21 0.70 -10.26
C PHE A 94 3.52 -0.24 -9.27
N LEU A 95 2.69 -1.16 -9.79
CA LEU A 95 1.90 -2.06 -8.99
C LEU A 95 2.30 -3.51 -9.25
N TYR A 96 2.74 -4.22 -8.22
CA TYR A 96 2.92 -5.67 -8.25
C TYR A 96 1.68 -6.36 -7.70
N ASP A 97 0.90 -6.97 -8.59
CA ASP A 97 -0.37 -7.62 -8.25
C ASP A 97 -0.20 -9.15 -8.23
N PHE A 98 0.05 -9.68 -7.04
CA PHE A 98 0.23 -11.13 -6.85
C PHE A 98 -1.04 -11.94 -7.15
N LYS A 99 -2.21 -11.32 -6.99
CA LYS A 99 -3.52 -11.95 -7.25
C LYS A 99 -4.19 -11.31 -8.47
N TYR A 100 -3.40 -11.08 -9.51
CA TYR A 100 -3.95 -10.51 -10.74
C TYR A 100 -5.30 -11.15 -11.12
N PRO A 101 -6.34 -10.33 -11.48
CA PRO A 101 -6.27 -8.88 -11.75
C PRO A 101 -6.81 -7.98 -10.60
N ASP A 102 -6.94 -8.46 -9.38
CA ASP A 102 -7.69 -7.79 -8.29
C ASP A 102 -7.29 -6.31 -8.09
N LEU A 103 -6.00 -6.04 -7.85
CA LEU A 103 -5.53 -4.66 -7.63
C LEU A 103 -5.36 -3.89 -8.94
N SER A 104 -5.04 -4.58 -10.02
CA SER A 104 -4.85 -4.00 -11.33
C SER A 104 -6.15 -3.42 -11.90
N GLU A 105 -7.28 -4.10 -11.74
CA GLU A 105 -8.60 -3.58 -12.11
C GLU A 105 -8.98 -2.35 -11.31
N ILE A 106 -8.73 -2.35 -10.00
CA ILE A 106 -8.98 -1.21 -9.11
C ILE A 106 -8.16 -0.01 -9.57
N ALA A 107 -6.86 -0.20 -9.83
CA ALA A 107 -5.98 0.86 -10.31
C ALA A 107 -6.44 1.42 -11.67
N TYR A 108 -6.80 0.54 -12.60
CA TYR A 108 -7.27 0.94 -13.92
C TYR A 108 -8.58 1.75 -13.87
N ASN A 109 -9.55 1.28 -13.07
CA ASN A 109 -10.83 1.97 -12.92
C ASN A 109 -10.66 3.36 -12.27
N HIS A 110 -9.80 3.48 -11.25
CA HIS A 110 -9.47 4.78 -10.66
C HIS A 110 -8.75 5.69 -11.65
N LEU A 111 -7.84 5.15 -12.46
CA LEU A 111 -7.15 5.92 -13.50
C LEU A 111 -8.14 6.47 -14.53
N LEU A 112 -9.07 5.66 -15.03
CA LEU A 112 -10.09 6.09 -15.97
C LEU A 112 -10.99 7.20 -15.41
N ALA A 113 -11.32 7.12 -14.12
CA ALA A 113 -12.16 8.11 -13.45
C ALA A 113 -11.46 9.45 -13.20
N HIS A 114 -10.12 9.50 -13.22
CA HIS A 114 -9.33 10.68 -12.86
C HIS A 114 -8.33 11.11 -13.94
N LEU A 115 -8.58 10.76 -15.20
CA LEU A 115 -7.71 11.12 -16.34
C LEU A 115 -7.47 12.62 -16.46
N ASP A 116 -8.47 13.43 -16.14
CA ASP A 116 -8.41 14.88 -16.26
C ASP A 116 -7.48 15.55 -15.23
N GLY A 117 -7.13 14.83 -14.17
CA GLY A 117 -6.18 15.30 -13.15
C GLY A 117 -4.71 15.24 -13.58
N TYR A 118 -4.41 14.59 -14.69
CA TYR A 118 -3.04 14.42 -15.16
C TYR A 118 -2.65 15.50 -16.17
N LYS A 119 -1.49 16.15 -15.95
CA LYS A 119 -0.91 17.13 -16.91
C LYS A 119 -0.56 16.50 -18.26
N VAL A 120 -0.14 15.24 -18.24
CA VAL A 120 0.15 14.43 -19.41
C VAL A 120 -0.69 13.18 -19.33
N LYS A 121 -1.42 12.85 -20.41
CA LYS A 121 -2.30 11.68 -20.43
C LYS A 121 -1.52 10.41 -20.04
N PRO A 122 -1.88 9.77 -18.94
CA PRO A 122 -1.17 8.57 -18.47
C PRO A 122 -1.46 7.38 -19.39
N LYS A 123 -0.52 6.45 -19.42
CA LYS A 123 -0.66 5.15 -20.08
C LYS A 123 -0.68 4.06 -19.02
N PHE A 124 -1.53 3.07 -19.24
CA PHE A 124 -1.62 1.91 -18.37
C PHE A 124 -1.00 0.69 -19.08
N TYR A 125 -0.03 0.08 -18.44
CA TYR A 125 0.65 -1.10 -18.96
C TYR A 125 0.45 -2.27 -17.99
N VAL A 126 0.16 -3.43 -18.54
CA VAL A 126 0.09 -4.70 -17.81
C VAL A 126 1.18 -5.62 -18.34
N ILE A 127 2.02 -6.14 -17.46
CA ILE A 127 2.98 -7.20 -17.78
C ILE A 127 2.51 -8.44 -17.06
N ASN A 128 1.96 -9.39 -17.83
CA ASN A 128 1.40 -10.63 -17.33
C ASN A 128 2.25 -11.80 -17.80
N PHE A 129 2.95 -12.44 -16.87
CA PHE A 129 3.82 -13.59 -17.16
C PHE A 129 3.02 -14.90 -17.30
N ASP A 130 1.83 -14.99 -16.70
CA ASP A 130 0.98 -16.18 -16.79
C ASP A 130 0.24 -16.25 -18.12
N ASN A 131 -0.13 -15.09 -18.69
CA ASN A 131 -0.77 -15.00 -20.00
C ASN A 131 -0.07 -13.95 -20.89
N PRO A 132 1.03 -14.33 -21.57
CA PRO A 132 1.78 -13.42 -22.44
C PRO A 132 0.98 -12.83 -23.62
N ARG A 133 -0.17 -13.42 -23.96
CA ARG A 133 -1.06 -12.92 -25.03
C ARG A 133 -1.82 -11.66 -24.60
N GLU A 134 -2.06 -11.53 -23.31
CA GLU A 134 -2.75 -10.38 -22.69
C GLU A 134 -1.74 -9.40 -22.05
N SER A 135 -0.46 -9.61 -22.28
CA SER A 135 0.61 -8.79 -21.73
C SER A 135 1.09 -7.74 -22.72
N HIS A 136 1.31 -6.53 -22.25
CA HIS A 136 2.08 -5.54 -22.98
C HIS A 136 3.53 -5.98 -23.09
N ARG A 137 4.19 -5.58 -24.16
CA ARG A 137 5.61 -5.86 -24.38
C ARG A 137 6.42 -4.70 -23.82
N CYS A 138 7.47 -5.04 -23.09
CA CYS A 138 8.45 -4.10 -22.57
C CYS A 138 9.83 -4.49 -23.10
N ASN A 139 10.57 -3.51 -23.60
CA ASN A 139 11.97 -3.68 -23.93
C ASN A 139 12.83 -2.96 -22.88
N PRO A 140 13.39 -3.65 -21.88
CA PRO A 140 14.18 -3.03 -20.82
C PRO A 140 15.52 -2.45 -21.31
N ILE A 141 15.94 -2.82 -22.53
CA ILE A 141 17.19 -2.36 -23.14
C ILE A 141 16.93 -1.46 -24.36
N HIS A 142 15.83 -0.71 -24.36
CA HIS A 142 15.52 0.19 -25.45
C HIS A 142 16.45 1.41 -25.44
N PRO A 143 17.14 1.72 -26.57
CA PRO A 143 18.16 2.77 -26.60
C PRO A 143 17.68 4.16 -26.16
N ASP A 144 16.43 4.51 -26.45
CA ASP A 144 15.85 5.81 -26.09
C ASP A 144 15.81 6.10 -24.57
N PHE A 145 15.93 5.06 -23.75
CA PHE A 145 15.95 5.16 -22.29
C PHE A 145 17.34 5.05 -21.70
N MET A 146 18.38 4.92 -22.55
CA MET A 146 19.78 4.83 -22.15
C MET A 146 20.44 6.18 -22.40
N THR A 147 20.92 6.81 -21.35
CA THR A 147 21.60 8.09 -21.43
C THR A 147 23.11 7.94 -21.52
N ASP A 148 23.63 6.81 -21.03
CA ASP A 148 25.07 6.49 -20.95
C ASP A 148 25.29 5.01 -21.27
N ILE A 149 26.53 4.68 -21.62
CA ILE A 149 26.98 3.29 -21.82
C ILE A 149 26.85 2.46 -20.54
N SER A 150 26.92 3.09 -19.38
CA SER A 150 26.72 2.47 -18.07
C SER A 150 25.33 1.90 -17.93
N ASP A 151 24.29 2.58 -18.44
CA ASP A 151 22.91 2.12 -18.41
C ASP A 151 22.74 0.80 -19.21
N ALA A 152 23.40 0.71 -20.35
CA ALA A 152 23.43 -0.48 -21.17
C ALA A 152 24.14 -1.65 -20.46
N TYR A 153 25.25 -1.36 -19.80
CA TYR A 153 26.01 -2.35 -19.02
C TYR A 153 25.18 -2.87 -17.85
N GLU A 154 24.62 -1.99 -17.04
CA GLU A 154 23.80 -2.36 -15.87
C GLU A 154 22.56 -3.16 -16.27
N SER A 155 21.91 -2.76 -17.36
CA SER A 155 20.73 -3.48 -17.89
C SER A 155 21.11 -4.89 -18.36
N ALA A 156 22.19 -5.01 -19.12
CA ALA A 156 22.68 -6.30 -19.60
C ALA A 156 23.12 -7.21 -18.42
N TYR A 157 23.88 -6.64 -17.48
CA TYR A 157 24.32 -7.33 -16.27
C TYR A 157 23.15 -7.86 -15.45
N THR A 158 22.14 -7.02 -15.21
CA THR A 158 20.93 -7.39 -14.46
C THR A 158 20.16 -8.51 -15.14
N ILE A 159 20.00 -8.45 -16.47
CA ILE A 159 19.33 -9.51 -17.23
C ILE A 159 20.10 -10.82 -17.11
N MET A 160 21.41 -10.80 -17.34
CA MET A 160 22.23 -12.00 -17.28
C MET A 160 22.26 -12.62 -15.88
N LEU A 161 22.39 -11.79 -14.84
CA LEU A 161 22.37 -12.24 -13.44
C LEU A 161 21.05 -12.92 -13.05
N ASN A 162 19.92 -12.41 -13.56
CA ASN A 162 18.61 -12.99 -13.29
C ASN A 162 18.34 -14.26 -14.12
N LEU A 163 18.92 -14.38 -15.30
CA LEU A 163 18.83 -15.61 -16.09
C LEU A 163 19.68 -16.72 -15.50
N ASN A 164 20.92 -16.44 -15.14
CA ASN A 164 21.80 -17.41 -14.48
C ASN A 164 22.92 -16.68 -13.72
N ARG A 165 22.94 -16.84 -12.40
CA ARG A 165 23.91 -16.21 -11.49
C ARG A 165 25.38 -16.62 -11.76
N THR A 166 25.61 -17.71 -12.50
CA THR A 166 26.96 -18.18 -12.84
C THR A 166 27.54 -17.49 -14.09
N TRP A 167 26.76 -16.66 -14.79
CA TRP A 167 27.21 -15.96 -15.99
C TRP A 167 27.85 -14.61 -15.72
N VAL A 168 27.91 -14.21 -14.46
CA VAL A 168 28.40 -12.88 -14.04
C VAL A 168 29.43 -13.03 -12.93
#